data_4456b790988eba830bc9f41c3b7d5625
#
_entry.id   4456b790988eba830bc9f41c3b7d5625
#
_cell.length_a   1.000
_cell.length_b   1.000
_cell.length_c   1.000
_cell.angle_alpha   90.00
_cell.angle_beta   90.00
_cell.angle_gamma   90.00
#
_symmetry.space_group_name_H-M   'P 1'
#
loop_
_entity.id
_entity.type
_entity.pdbx_description
1 polymer ?
#
loop_
_entity_poly.entity_id
_entity_poly.type
_entity_poly.pdbx_seq_one_letter_code
_entity_poly.pdbx_strand_id
1 'polypeptide(L)'
;MLESRDEETVLVMYGDHLPGFSFTDEVLENGDIYQTQYVVWSNFSLSSEKENLESYQLAAHVQQMLGMSEGYLTKFHQKRKDTPDYLKDLKILEYDILYGNCDLYGGENPFQATNLIMGQNDITITNAYKYKD
;
A
#
# COMPACT_ATOMS: atom_id res chain seq x y z
N MET A 1 -1.41 25.46 -6.33
CA MET A 1 -2.34 24.31 -6.27
C MET A 1 -1.68 23.12 -6.95
N LEU A 2 -2.21 21.89 -6.76
CA LEU A 2 -1.56 20.68 -7.33
C LEU A 2 -1.52 20.70 -8.87
N GLU A 3 -2.56 21.20 -9.52
CA GLU A 3 -2.64 21.29 -11.00
C GLU A 3 -1.60 22.22 -11.65
N SER A 4 -1.06 23.16 -10.89
CA SER A 4 -0.06 24.14 -11.39
C SER A 4 1.37 23.76 -11.06
N ARG A 5 1.62 22.53 -10.63
CA ARG A 5 2.98 22.03 -10.43
C ARG A 5 3.59 21.61 -11.77
N ASP A 6 4.84 21.97 -11.98
CA ASP A 6 5.60 21.57 -13.16
C ASP A 6 6.06 20.10 -13.07
N GLU A 7 6.07 19.53 -11.86
CA GLU A 7 6.43 18.14 -11.61
C GLU A 7 5.20 17.22 -11.73
N GLU A 8 5.36 16.08 -12.39
CA GLU A 8 4.35 15.02 -12.41
C GLU A 8 3.99 14.61 -10.99
N THR A 9 2.73 14.78 -10.65
CA THR A 9 2.24 14.56 -9.29
C THR A 9 1.02 13.66 -9.30
N VAL A 10 1.02 12.65 -8.43
CA VAL A 10 -0.11 11.78 -8.15
C VAL A 10 -0.57 11.97 -6.72
N LEU A 11 -1.86 12.12 -6.52
CA LEU A 11 -2.50 12.16 -5.21
C LEU A 11 -3.39 10.95 -5.06
N VAL A 12 -3.15 10.18 -4.01
CA VAL A 12 -4.00 9.06 -3.61
C VAL A 12 -4.68 9.41 -2.30
N MET A 13 -6.00 9.38 -2.31
CA MET A 13 -6.83 9.57 -1.10
C MET A 13 -7.67 8.32 -0.89
N TYR A 14 -7.76 7.85 0.33
CA TYR A 14 -8.58 6.69 0.69
C TYR A 14 -9.12 6.85 2.10
N GLY A 15 -10.27 6.23 2.36
CA GLY A 15 -10.80 6.08 3.71
C GLY A 15 -10.16 4.87 4.39
N ASP A 16 -9.65 5.07 5.58
CA ASP A 16 -9.13 3.99 6.42
C ASP A 16 -10.27 3.25 7.15
N HIS A 17 -11.35 3.96 7.45
CA HIS A 17 -12.59 3.44 8.02
C HIS A 17 -13.75 4.40 7.78
N LEU A 18 -14.98 3.95 8.01
CA LEU A 18 -16.14 4.83 8.05
C LEU A 18 -16.12 5.72 9.32
N PRO A 19 -16.77 6.90 9.27
CA PRO A 19 -16.93 7.73 10.46
C PRO A 19 -17.53 6.95 11.61
N GLY A 20 -17.15 7.30 12.86
CA GLY A 20 -17.57 6.59 14.08
C GLY A 20 -19.04 6.77 14.48
N PHE A 21 -19.94 6.83 13.50
CA PHE A 21 -21.38 6.78 13.70
C PHE A 21 -21.84 5.34 13.77
N SER A 22 -23.01 5.09 14.37
CA SER A 22 -23.60 3.74 14.47
C SER A 22 -24.16 3.28 13.11
N PHE A 23 -23.30 3.09 12.14
CA PHE A 23 -23.68 2.46 10.87
C PHE A 23 -23.80 0.96 11.04
N THR A 24 -24.81 0.39 10.41
CA THR A 24 -24.95 -1.05 10.23
C THR A 24 -25.02 -1.36 8.74
N ASP A 25 -24.78 -2.60 8.36
CA ASP A 25 -24.80 -3.02 6.96
C ASP A 25 -26.15 -2.69 6.29
N GLU A 26 -27.26 -2.76 7.05
CA GLU A 26 -28.59 -2.46 6.52
C GLU A 26 -28.82 -0.98 6.17
N VAL A 27 -28.03 -0.08 6.76
CA VAL A 27 -28.14 1.38 6.54
C VAL A 27 -27.30 1.84 5.36
N LEU A 28 -26.28 1.06 5.03
CA LEU A 28 -25.35 1.38 3.95
C LEU A 28 -25.86 0.89 2.60
N GLU A 29 -25.77 1.73 1.58
CA GLU A 29 -26.19 1.41 0.23
C GLU A 29 -25.42 0.21 -0.37
N ASN A 30 -24.15 0.05 0.04
CA ASN A 30 -23.27 -1.08 -0.35
C ASN A 30 -23.41 -2.32 0.56
N GLY A 31 -24.10 -2.21 1.70
CA GLY A 31 -24.30 -3.32 2.63
C GLY A 31 -23.03 -3.80 3.36
N ASP A 32 -21.99 -3.00 3.43
CA ASP A 32 -20.70 -3.38 4.03
C ASP A 32 -20.08 -2.22 4.79
N ILE A 33 -20.02 -2.33 6.12
CA ILE A 33 -19.40 -1.31 7.00
C ILE A 33 -17.87 -1.25 6.90
N TYR A 34 -17.25 -2.25 6.33
CA TYR A 34 -15.79 -2.30 6.15
C TYR A 34 -15.32 -1.74 4.80
N GLN A 35 -16.24 -1.48 3.88
CA GLN A 35 -15.91 -0.94 2.58
C GLN A 35 -15.79 0.58 2.65
N THR A 36 -14.66 1.11 2.18
CA THR A 36 -14.41 2.54 1.97
C THR A 36 -14.11 2.83 0.50
N GLN A 37 -13.85 4.08 0.19
CA GLN A 37 -13.55 4.50 -1.18
C GLN A 37 -12.11 4.99 -1.27
N TYR A 38 -11.52 4.87 -2.46
CA TYR A 38 -10.27 5.53 -2.81
C TYR A 38 -10.43 6.36 -4.09
N VAL A 39 -9.60 7.38 -4.21
CA VAL A 39 -9.50 8.25 -5.38
C VAL A 39 -8.04 8.41 -5.74
N VAL A 40 -7.72 8.25 -7.00
CA VAL A 40 -6.40 8.58 -7.57
C VAL A 40 -6.58 9.77 -8.50
N TRP A 41 -5.80 10.81 -8.25
CA TRP A 41 -5.76 12.01 -9.08
C TRP A 41 -4.32 12.26 -9.55
N SER A 42 -4.17 12.81 -10.76
CA SER A 42 -2.86 13.23 -11.28
C SER A 42 -2.97 14.53 -12.07
N ASN A 43 -1.88 15.31 -12.15
CA ASN A 43 -1.78 16.49 -13.00
C ASN A 43 -1.31 16.16 -14.42
N PHE A 44 -1.21 14.90 -14.77
CA PHE A 44 -0.89 14.39 -16.10
C PHE A 44 -1.89 13.28 -16.50
N SER A 45 -1.84 12.86 -17.77
CA SER A 45 -2.71 11.78 -18.27
C SER A 45 -2.34 10.45 -17.61
N LEU A 46 -3.23 9.95 -16.75
CA LEU A 46 -3.13 8.65 -16.12
C LEU A 46 -4.34 7.81 -16.51
N SER A 47 -4.11 6.65 -17.11
CA SER A 47 -5.19 5.69 -17.36
C SER A 47 -5.60 5.06 -16.03
N SER A 48 -6.89 5.19 -15.71
CA SER A 48 -7.43 4.59 -14.49
C SER A 48 -8.66 3.77 -14.81
N GLU A 49 -8.71 2.56 -14.32
CA GLU A 49 -9.88 1.71 -14.28
C GLU A 49 -10.39 1.62 -12.85
N LYS A 50 -11.73 1.63 -12.70
CA LYS A 50 -12.35 1.41 -11.39
C LYS A 50 -12.17 -0.05 -11.02
N GLU A 51 -11.52 -0.31 -9.92
CA GLU A 51 -11.27 -1.66 -9.42
C GLU A 51 -11.61 -1.73 -7.92
N ASN A 52 -12.26 -2.80 -7.50
CA ASN A 52 -12.41 -3.11 -6.09
C ASN A 52 -11.14 -3.78 -5.60
N LEU A 53 -10.56 -3.24 -4.55
CA LEU A 53 -9.29 -3.66 -4.00
C LEU A 53 -9.40 -3.90 -2.51
N GLU A 54 -8.63 -4.85 -2.02
CA GLU A 54 -8.29 -4.88 -0.61
C GLU A 54 -7.29 -3.76 -0.27
N SER A 55 -7.35 -3.22 0.94
CA SER A 55 -6.51 -2.07 1.34
C SER A 55 -5.01 -2.31 1.12
N TYR A 56 -4.53 -3.52 1.35
CA TYR A 56 -3.13 -3.92 1.15
C TYR A 56 -2.71 -4.03 -0.32
N GLN A 57 -3.65 -3.97 -1.27
CA GLN A 57 -3.37 -4.00 -2.71
C GLN A 57 -3.24 -2.59 -3.31
N LEU A 58 -3.76 -1.56 -2.63
CA LEU A 58 -3.90 -0.21 -3.19
C LEU A 58 -2.56 0.36 -3.66
N ALA A 59 -1.50 0.23 -2.87
CA ALA A 59 -0.18 0.75 -3.24
C ALA A 59 0.36 0.10 -4.53
N ALA A 60 0.25 -1.22 -4.63
CA ALA A 60 0.72 -1.95 -5.82
C ALA A 60 -0.14 -1.67 -7.06
N HIS A 61 -1.44 -1.41 -6.88
CA HIS A 61 -2.34 -0.98 -7.94
C HIS A 61 -1.95 0.40 -8.49
N VAL A 62 -1.73 1.38 -7.60
CA VAL A 62 -1.28 2.72 -8.02
C VAL A 62 0.07 2.65 -8.74
N GLN A 63 1.02 1.86 -8.23
CA GLN A 63 2.30 1.64 -8.90
C GLN A 63 2.12 1.02 -10.29
N GLN A 64 1.18 0.09 -10.45
CA GLN A 64 0.87 -0.50 -11.75
C GLN A 64 0.31 0.54 -12.73
N MET A 65 -0.58 1.43 -12.29
CA MET A 65 -1.09 2.54 -13.10
C MET A 65 0.03 3.46 -13.59
N LEU A 66 1.08 3.64 -12.77
CA LEU A 66 2.27 4.45 -13.09
C LEU A 66 3.32 3.69 -13.90
N GLY A 67 3.07 2.43 -14.29
CA GLY A 67 4.05 1.60 -14.97
C GLY A 67 5.21 1.14 -14.09
N MET A 68 5.09 1.29 -12.78
CA MET A 68 6.10 0.89 -11.80
C MET A 68 5.89 -0.56 -11.37
N SER A 69 6.93 -1.36 -11.43
CA SER A 69 6.87 -2.78 -11.03
C SER A 69 8.09 -3.20 -10.19
N GLU A 70 8.69 -2.26 -9.50
CA GLU A 70 9.86 -2.54 -8.69
C GLU A 70 9.48 -3.13 -7.32
N GLY A 71 10.38 -3.92 -6.75
CA GLY A 71 10.19 -4.58 -5.46
C GLY A 71 9.42 -5.91 -5.54
N TYR A 72 9.74 -6.82 -4.62
CA TYR A 72 9.14 -8.16 -4.58
C TYR A 72 7.66 -8.12 -4.25
N LEU A 73 7.28 -7.35 -3.25
CA LEU A 73 5.89 -7.27 -2.79
C LEU A 73 4.98 -6.65 -3.84
N THR A 74 5.43 -5.57 -4.49
CA THR A 74 4.72 -4.94 -5.60
C THR A 74 4.49 -5.93 -6.75
N LYS A 75 5.56 -6.62 -7.18
CA LYS A 75 5.48 -7.64 -8.24
C LYS A 75 4.55 -8.79 -7.84
N PHE A 76 4.59 -9.19 -6.58
CA PHE A 76 3.73 -10.23 -6.07
C PHE A 76 2.25 -9.83 -6.20
N HIS A 77 1.87 -8.67 -5.67
CA HIS A 77 0.50 -8.17 -5.76
C HIS A 77 0.04 -8.05 -7.21
N GLN A 78 0.83 -7.40 -8.07
CA GLN A 78 0.46 -7.18 -9.47
C GLN A 78 0.28 -8.48 -10.27
N LYS A 79 1.02 -9.54 -9.95
CA LYS A 79 0.99 -10.80 -10.70
C LYS A 79 0.09 -11.86 -10.11
N ARG A 80 -0.19 -11.80 -8.81
CA ARG A 80 -0.83 -12.91 -8.08
C ARG A 80 -2.20 -12.56 -7.53
N LYS A 81 -2.64 -11.30 -7.54
CA LYS A 81 -3.90 -10.85 -6.90
C LYS A 81 -5.12 -11.68 -7.27
N ASP A 82 -5.17 -12.19 -8.51
CA ASP A 82 -6.32 -12.94 -9.03
C ASP A 82 -6.12 -14.47 -8.96
N THR A 83 -5.08 -14.96 -8.29
CA THR A 83 -4.82 -16.40 -8.17
C THR A 83 -5.48 -17.01 -6.93
N PRO A 84 -5.92 -18.27 -6.97
CA PRO A 84 -6.59 -18.93 -5.83
C PRO A 84 -5.75 -18.99 -4.55
N ASP A 85 -4.43 -19.10 -4.69
CA ASP A 85 -3.49 -19.22 -3.56
C ASP A 85 -2.93 -17.86 -3.09
N TYR A 86 -3.45 -16.74 -3.63
CA TYR A 86 -2.90 -15.41 -3.39
C TYR A 86 -2.68 -15.09 -1.90
N LEU A 87 -3.71 -15.24 -1.06
CA LEU A 87 -3.59 -14.92 0.37
C LEU A 87 -2.67 -15.89 1.13
N LYS A 88 -2.61 -17.15 0.70
CA LYS A 88 -1.70 -18.14 1.28
C LYS A 88 -0.25 -17.78 0.95
N ASP A 89 0.01 -17.46 -0.30
CA ASP A 89 1.36 -17.10 -0.77
C ASP A 89 1.80 -15.76 -0.16
N LEU A 90 0.88 -14.79 -0.01
CA LEU A 90 1.15 -13.52 0.67
C LEU A 90 1.61 -13.73 2.11
N LYS A 91 0.91 -14.58 2.87
CA LYS A 91 1.28 -14.91 4.26
C LYS A 91 2.65 -15.58 4.36
N ILE A 92 3.00 -16.43 3.39
CA ILE A 92 4.32 -17.05 3.35
C ILE A 92 5.40 -15.98 3.09
N LEU A 93 5.15 -15.09 2.14
CA LEU A 93 6.06 -13.99 1.82
C LEU A 93 6.24 -13.03 3.01
N GLU A 94 5.15 -12.64 3.66
CA GLU A 94 5.19 -11.79 4.85
C GLU A 94 5.94 -12.48 6.01
N TYR A 95 5.70 -13.77 6.21
CA TYR A 95 6.40 -14.54 7.23
C TYR A 95 7.91 -14.59 6.98
N ASP A 96 8.32 -14.83 5.74
CA ASP A 96 9.75 -14.83 5.38
C ASP A 96 10.43 -13.49 5.66
N ILE A 97 9.75 -12.39 5.34
CA ILE A 97 10.27 -11.04 5.55
C ILE A 97 10.35 -10.68 7.04
N LEU A 98 9.33 -11.04 7.84
CA LEU A 98 9.20 -10.59 9.22
C LEU A 98 9.89 -11.53 10.22
N TYR A 99 9.87 -12.83 9.97
CA TYR A 99 10.27 -13.86 10.93
C TYR A 99 11.16 -14.95 10.35
N GLY A 100 11.26 -15.03 9.01
CA GLY A 100 12.07 -16.00 8.29
C GLY A 100 13.50 -15.55 8.07
N ASN A 101 14.09 -16.07 7.01
CA ASN A 101 15.48 -15.80 6.65
C ASN A 101 15.63 -14.71 5.58
N CYS A 102 14.55 -14.05 5.19
CA CYS A 102 14.52 -13.11 4.06
C CYS A 102 15.04 -13.74 2.76
N ASP A 103 14.67 -14.97 2.48
CA ASP A 103 15.21 -15.76 1.34
C ASP A 103 14.97 -15.06 0.00
N LEU A 104 13.82 -14.39 -0.17
CA LEU A 104 13.52 -13.59 -1.35
C LEU A 104 14.44 -12.39 -1.55
N TYR A 105 15.09 -11.93 -0.50
CA TYR A 105 16.04 -10.82 -0.50
C TYR A 105 17.48 -11.32 -0.37
N GLY A 106 17.73 -12.60 -0.63
CA GLY A 106 19.07 -13.20 -0.56
C GLY A 106 19.62 -13.32 0.85
N GLY A 107 18.75 -13.36 1.86
CA GLY A 107 19.12 -13.44 3.27
C GLY A 107 19.43 -12.07 3.92
N GLU A 108 19.26 -10.98 3.19
CA GLU A 108 19.43 -9.62 3.71
C GLU A 108 18.07 -8.99 4.01
N ASN A 109 17.85 -8.52 5.23
CA ASN A 109 16.63 -7.84 5.58
C ASN A 109 16.59 -6.42 4.95
N PRO A 110 15.74 -6.17 3.95
CA PRO A 110 15.69 -4.88 3.27
C PRO A 110 15.08 -3.76 4.14
N PHE A 111 14.44 -4.13 5.25
CA PHE A 111 13.75 -3.21 6.16
C PHE A 111 14.57 -2.90 7.41
N GLN A 112 15.89 -3.09 7.36
CA GLN A 112 16.74 -2.63 8.46
C GLN A 112 16.59 -1.12 8.60
N ALA A 113 16.19 -0.71 9.79
CA ALA A 113 15.85 0.69 10.09
C ALA A 113 17.00 1.68 9.83
N THR A 114 18.24 1.21 9.79
CA THR A 114 19.42 2.00 9.44
C THR A 114 19.44 2.50 8.00
N ASN A 115 18.63 1.89 7.11
CA ASN A 115 18.57 2.25 5.69
C ASN A 115 17.37 3.14 5.35
N LEU A 116 16.50 3.42 6.31
CA LEU A 116 15.34 4.26 6.12
C LEU A 116 15.62 5.68 6.60
N ILE A 117 16.03 6.53 5.68
CA ILE A 117 16.20 7.97 5.90
C ILE A 117 14.91 8.65 5.44
N MET A 118 14.21 9.29 6.34
CA MET A 118 13.02 10.09 6.04
C MET A 118 13.36 11.58 5.98
N GLY A 119 13.25 12.17 4.80
CA GLY A 119 13.38 13.59 4.56
C GLY A 119 14.83 14.12 4.60
N GLN A 120 14.97 15.42 4.34
CA GLN A 120 16.27 16.10 4.22
C GLN A 120 16.97 16.40 5.56
N ASN A 121 16.36 16.02 6.68
CA ASN A 121 16.84 16.38 8.03
C ASN A 121 17.38 15.19 8.82
N ASP A 122 17.86 14.14 8.18
CA ASP A 122 18.48 12.96 8.82
C ASP A 122 17.64 12.33 9.94
N ILE A 123 16.31 12.44 9.86
CA ILE A 123 15.42 11.77 10.80
C ILE A 123 15.36 10.30 10.40
N THR A 124 16.09 9.46 11.12
CA THR A 124 15.97 8.02 10.98
C THR A 124 14.73 7.52 11.70
N ILE A 125 13.95 6.67 11.05
CA ILE A 125 12.75 6.03 11.62
C ILE A 125 13.07 5.23 12.88
N THR A 126 14.32 4.79 13.08
CA THR A 126 14.79 4.07 14.27
C THR A 126 14.43 4.74 15.60
N ASN A 127 14.21 6.05 15.62
CA ASN A 127 13.83 6.75 16.84
C ASN A 127 12.32 6.87 17.04
N ALA A 128 11.52 6.63 16.01
CA ALA A 128 10.07 6.74 16.07
C ALA A 128 9.37 5.50 16.68
N TYR A 129 10.05 4.35 16.67
CA TYR A 129 9.49 3.06 17.10
C TYR A 129 10.16 2.45 18.33
N LYS A 130 10.89 3.23 19.12
CA LYS A 130 11.22 2.78 20.47
C LYS A 130 9.95 2.86 21.32
N TYR A 131 9.18 1.78 21.32
CA TYR A 131 8.26 1.53 22.42
C TYR A 131 9.12 1.46 23.70
N LYS A 132 8.89 2.37 24.61
CA LYS A 132 9.32 2.16 25.97
C LYS A 132 8.42 1.08 26.54
N ASP A 133 9.04 -0.03 26.96
CA ASP A 133 8.45 -1.02 27.83
C ASP A 133 7.91 -0.36 29.11
#